data_045083905358d966d1b0b8377c5f3e2a
#
_entry.id   045083905358d966d1b0b8377c5f3e2a
#
_cell.length_a   1.000
_cell.length_b   1.000
_cell.length_c   1.000
_cell.angle_alpha   90.00
_cell.angle_beta   90.00
_cell.angle_gamma   90.00
#
_symmetry.space_group_name_H-M   'P 1'
#
loop_
_entity.id
_entity.type
_entity.pdbx_description
1 polymer ?
#
loop_
_entity_poly.entity_id
_entity_poly.type
_entity_poly.pdbx_seq_one_letter_code
_entity_poly.pdbx_strand_id
1 'polypeptide(L)'
;MKPSRTTTLASCAICASLILGGFLLISPMAYGAQEQCSAGKLQGRYVLTGHGINLHYGVLDFDGAGKFQGKQTSLRHAIAQRENLSGTYTLDADCTGTMTLEGQLGGTAHWDVFVTIDGKKGRMIRTDSGAAGVRAFEQ
;
A
#
# COMPACT_ATOMS: atom_id res chain seq x y z
N MET A 1 -67.53 33.46 39.52
CA MET A 1 -68.61 32.59 38.99
C MET A 1 -68.03 31.26 38.61
N LYS A 2 -68.38 30.18 39.30
CA LYS A 2 -68.27 28.75 38.99
C LYS A 2 -69.07 28.44 37.71
N PRO A 3 -68.96 27.28 37.02
CA PRO A 3 -68.74 25.90 37.53
C PRO A 3 -67.73 25.11 36.70
N SER A 4 -66.93 24.13 37.23
CA SER A 4 -67.19 22.75 37.59
C SER A 4 -67.92 21.84 36.58
N ARG A 5 -67.30 20.80 36.13
CA ARG A 5 -67.80 19.42 35.85
C ARG A 5 -66.60 18.56 35.40
N THR A 6 -66.10 17.69 36.12
CA THR A 6 -66.35 16.31 36.61
C THR A 6 -66.74 15.29 35.52
N THR A 7 -66.06 14.12 35.65
CA THR A 7 -66.38 12.75 35.18
C THR A 7 -65.91 12.40 33.73
N THR A 8 -65.31 11.27 33.43
CA THR A 8 -65.55 9.91 33.97
C THR A 8 -64.40 9.01 33.54
N LEU A 9 -64.01 8.07 34.40
CA LEU A 9 -63.23 6.89 34.18
C LEU A 9 -63.87 5.98 33.13
N ALA A 10 -63.09 5.47 32.22
CA ALA A 10 -63.43 4.22 31.51
C ALA A 10 -62.13 3.34 31.48
N SER A 11 -62.14 2.43 32.37
CA SER A 11 -61.27 1.25 32.45
C SER A 11 -61.64 0.33 31.29
N CYS A 12 -60.67 -0.04 30.45
CA CYS A 12 -60.86 -1.20 29.60
C CYS A 12 -59.58 -2.03 29.61
N ALA A 13 -59.78 -3.20 30.08
CA ALA A 13 -58.79 -4.22 30.35
C ALA A 13 -58.35 -4.97 29.08
N ILE A 14 -57.14 -5.45 29.11
CA ILE A 14 -56.63 -6.73 28.59
C ILE A 14 -56.63 -6.92 27.07
N CYS A 15 -55.40 -6.90 26.51
CA CYS A 15 -54.97 -7.97 25.61
C CYS A 15 -53.44 -8.09 25.71
N ALA A 16 -53.01 -9.01 26.54
CA ALA A 16 -51.61 -9.49 26.51
C ALA A 16 -51.45 -10.34 25.25
N SER A 17 -50.71 -9.80 24.28
CA SER A 17 -50.18 -10.59 23.15
C SER A 17 -48.68 -10.64 23.31
N LEU A 18 -48.18 -11.72 23.86
CA LEU A 18 -46.81 -12.16 23.83
C LEU A 18 -46.42 -12.46 22.36
N ILE A 19 -45.89 -11.48 21.67
CA ILE A 19 -45.14 -11.74 20.41
C ILE A 19 -43.71 -11.96 20.83
N LEU A 20 -43.32 -13.23 20.95
CA LEU A 20 -41.92 -13.66 20.94
C LEU A 20 -41.39 -13.40 19.54
N GLY A 21 -41.07 -12.17 19.26
CA GLY A 21 -40.29 -11.79 18.06
C GLY A 21 -38.84 -12.16 18.30
N GLY A 22 -38.42 -13.30 17.73
CA GLY A 22 -37.01 -13.64 17.65
C GLY A 22 -36.27 -12.57 16.87
N PHE A 23 -35.54 -11.72 17.56
CA PHE A 23 -34.57 -10.84 16.95
C PHE A 23 -33.43 -11.72 16.42
N LEU A 24 -33.53 -12.11 15.16
CA LEU A 24 -32.40 -12.61 14.39
C LEU A 24 -31.36 -11.47 14.36
N LEU A 25 -30.38 -11.54 15.25
CA LEU A 25 -29.16 -10.74 15.17
C LEU A 25 -28.43 -11.17 13.91
N ILE A 26 -28.74 -10.54 12.79
CA ILE A 26 -27.92 -10.60 11.58
C ILE A 26 -26.66 -9.82 11.95
N SER A 27 -25.64 -10.53 12.48
CA SER A 27 -24.32 -9.98 12.63
C SER A 27 -23.86 -9.56 11.25
N PRO A 28 -23.55 -8.27 11.01
CA PRO A 28 -22.91 -7.89 9.75
C PRO A 28 -21.62 -8.71 9.66
N MET A 29 -21.52 -9.58 8.65
CA MET A 29 -20.25 -10.17 8.30
C MET A 29 -19.30 -9.01 8.08
N ALA A 30 -18.35 -8.83 8.98
CA ALA A 30 -17.24 -7.92 8.76
C ALA A 30 -16.53 -8.43 7.51
N TYR A 31 -16.82 -7.82 6.38
CA TYR A 31 -15.98 -7.97 5.19
C TYR A 31 -14.59 -7.54 5.64
N GLY A 32 -13.68 -8.49 5.77
CA GLY A 32 -12.31 -8.23 6.16
C GLY A 32 -11.78 -7.11 5.26
N ALA A 33 -11.31 -6.02 5.86
CA ALA A 33 -10.70 -4.93 5.11
C ALA A 33 -9.60 -5.54 4.25
N GLN A 34 -9.76 -5.46 2.93
CA GLN A 34 -8.75 -5.95 2.00
C GLN A 34 -7.47 -5.18 2.27
N GLU A 35 -6.39 -5.88 2.56
CA GLU A 35 -5.11 -5.25 2.81
C GLU A 35 -4.69 -4.48 1.55
N GLN A 36 -4.39 -3.20 1.72
CA GLN A 36 -4.01 -2.30 0.63
C GLN A 36 -2.56 -1.88 0.78
N CYS A 37 -1.92 -1.61 -0.35
CA CYS A 37 -0.60 -1.04 -0.35
C CYS A 37 -0.60 0.47 -0.12
N SER A 38 0.52 0.95 0.36
CA SER A 38 0.85 2.37 0.49
C SER A 38 2.38 2.50 0.56
N ALA A 39 2.90 3.70 0.46
CA ALA A 39 4.34 3.94 0.59
C ALA A 39 4.94 3.31 1.85
N GLY A 40 4.19 3.25 2.95
CA GLY A 40 4.60 2.64 4.21
C GLY A 40 4.89 1.13 4.17
N LYS A 41 4.48 0.44 3.11
CA LYS A 41 4.82 -0.98 2.91
C LYS A 41 6.31 -1.19 2.59
N LEU A 42 6.96 -0.19 2.00
CA LEU A 42 8.39 -0.23 1.71
C LEU A 42 9.14 0.53 2.81
N GLN A 43 9.67 -0.20 3.78
CA GLN A 43 10.44 0.37 4.88
C GLN A 43 11.63 -0.52 5.23
N GLY A 44 12.80 0.10 5.44
CA GLY A 44 14.05 -0.59 5.79
C GLY A 44 14.88 -0.99 4.58
N ARG A 45 15.77 -1.95 4.79
CA ARG A 45 16.78 -2.33 3.80
C ARG A 45 16.35 -3.51 2.93
N TYR A 46 16.58 -3.37 1.64
CA TYR A 46 16.32 -4.38 0.61
C TYR A 46 17.59 -4.63 -0.21
N VAL A 47 17.80 -5.86 -0.60
CA VAL A 47 18.83 -6.24 -1.58
C VAL A 47 18.29 -5.96 -2.97
N LEU A 48 19.07 -5.25 -3.79
CA LEU A 48 18.75 -4.89 -5.18
C LEU A 48 19.52 -5.78 -6.15
N THR A 49 18.81 -6.33 -7.11
CA THR A 49 19.38 -7.01 -8.27
C THR A 49 18.83 -6.40 -9.55
N GLY A 50 19.60 -6.36 -10.62
CA GLY A 50 19.14 -5.79 -11.88
C GLY A 50 19.85 -6.34 -13.09
N HIS A 51 19.08 -6.47 -14.17
CA HIS A 51 19.51 -6.96 -15.46
C HIS A 51 19.01 -6.03 -16.56
N GLY A 52 19.78 -5.92 -17.62
CA GLY A 52 19.49 -5.10 -18.80
C GLY A 52 20.77 -4.96 -19.63
N ILE A 53 21.04 -3.76 -20.13
CA ILE A 53 22.30 -3.46 -20.82
C ILE A 53 23.50 -3.67 -19.85
N ASN A 54 23.28 -3.43 -18.57
CA ASN A 54 24.25 -3.61 -17.50
C ASN A 54 23.69 -4.52 -16.40
N LEU A 55 24.58 -5.13 -15.62
CA LEU A 55 24.23 -5.85 -14.41
C LEU A 55 24.32 -4.90 -13.21
N HIS A 56 23.42 -5.04 -12.25
CA HIS A 56 23.37 -4.21 -11.06
C HIS A 56 23.11 -5.06 -9.81
N TYR A 57 23.91 -4.85 -8.79
CA TYR A 57 23.69 -5.42 -7.46
C TYR A 57 23.90 -4.34 -6.41
N GLY A 58 23.05 -4.30 -5.41
CA GLY A 58 23.15 -3.26 -4.40
C GLY A 58 22.18 -3.42 -3.26
N VAL A 59 21.97 -2.33 -2.55
CA VAL A 59 20.99 -2.21 -1.47
C VAL A 59 20.21 -0.91 -1.63
N LEU A 60 18.94 -0.94 -1.25
CA LEU A 60 18.07 0.22 -1.12
C LEU A 60 17.55 0.29 0.30
N ASP A 61 17.60 1.45 0.90
CA ASP A 61 17.01 1.76 2.21
C ASP A 61 15.80 2.67 1.99
N PHE A 62 14.59 2.12 2.13
CA PHE A 62 13.33 2.84 2.00
C PHE A 62 12.90 3.46 3.32
N ASP A 63 12.37 4.67 3.30
CA ASP A 63 11.94 5.41 4.49
C ASP A 63 10.46 5.18 4.88
N GLY A 64 9.69 4.47 4.06
CA GLY A 64 8.25 4.29 4.25
C GLY A 64 7.40 5.51 3.92
N ALA A 65 8.02 6.59 3.44
CA ALA A 65 7.37 7.89 3.19
C ALA A 65 7.56 8.39 1.75
N GLY A 66 8.00 7.52 0.85
CA GLY A 66 8.16 7.85 -0.57
C GLY A 66 9.57 8.23 -1.00
N LYS A 67 10.58 8.02 -0.14
CA LYS A 67 11.98 8.25 -0.48
C LYS A 67 12.83 7.03 -0.18
N PHE A 68 13.93 6.92 -0.89
CA PHE A 68 14.94 5.91 -0.63
C PHE A 68 16.35 6.43 -0.92
N GLN A 69 17.31 5.76 -0.34
CA GLN A 69 18.73 5.90 -0.65
C GLN A 69 19.36 4.51 -0.76
N GLY A 70 20.53 4.42 -1.36
CA GLY A 70 21.17 3.14 -1.52
C GLY A 70 22.56 3.22 -2.10
N LYS A 71 23.11 2.04 -2.39
CA LYS A 71 24.39 1.87 -3.07
C LYS A 71 24.29 0.70 -4.01
N GLN A 72 24.94 0.83 -5.17
CA GLN A 72 25.04 -0.29 -6.11
C GLN A 72 26.44 -0.41 -6.70
N THR A 73 26.74 -1.62 -7.15
CA THR A 73 27.80 -1.90 -8.10
C THR A 73 27.16 -2.27 -9.43
N SER A 74 27.52 -1.54 -10.47
CA SER A 74 27.10 -1.80 -11.86
C SER A 74 28.26 -2.37 -12.63
N LEU A 75 28.03 -3.44 -13.39
CA LEU A 75 28.98 -3.93 -14.37
C LEU A 75 28.63 -3.37 -15.74
N ARG A 76 29.44 -2.43 -16.23
CA ARG A 76 29.29 -1.75 -17.52
C ARG A 76 30.53 -2.03 -18.39
N HIS A 77 30.32 -2.63 -19.57
CA HIS A 77 31.42 -3.00 -20.47
C HIS A 77 32.56 -3.78 -19.74
N ALA A 78 32.20 -4.74 -18.89
CA ALA A 78 33.09 -5.51 -18.04
C ALA A 78 33.87 -4.69 -16.97
N ILE A 79 33.52 -3.44 -16.74
CA ILE A 79 34.11 -2.59 -15.69
C ILE A 79 33.11 -2.43 -14.54
N ALA A 80 33.53 -2.81 -13.34
CA ALA A 80 32.74 -2.63 -12.14
C ALA A 80 32.81 -1.17 -11.65
N GLN A 81 31.66 -0.54 -11.53
CA GLN A 81 31.52 0.84 -11.05
C GLN A 81 30.62 0.87 -9.80
N ARG A 82 31.05 1.57 -8.77
CA ARG A 82 30.28 1.76 -7.54
C ARG A 82 29.70 3.16 -7.49
N GLU A 83 28.43 3.26 -7.10
CA GLU A 83 27.75 4.55 -6.97
C GLU A 83 26.74 4.56 -5.84
N ASN A 84 26.47 5.75 -5.32
CA ASN A 84 25.35 5.98 -4.43
C ASN A 84 24.09 6.19 -5.27
N LEU A 85 22.97 5.78 -4.71
CA LEU A 85 21.63 5.94 -5.29
C LEU A 85 20.78 6.76 -4.33
N SER A 86 19.87 7.53 -4.90
CA SER A 86 18.78 8.17 -4.17
C SER A 86 17.55 8.23 -5.06
N GLY A 87 16.41 8.57 -4.49
CA GLY A 87 15.22 8.77 -5.30
C GLY A 87 13.93 8.81 -4.51
N THR A 88 12.84 8.81 -5.27
CA THR A 88 11.48 8.84 -4.75
C THR A 88 10.66 7.68 -5.32
N TYR A 89 9.60 7.30 -4.63
CA TYR A 89 8.65 6.30 -5.10
C TYR A 89 7.23 6.65 -4.68
N THR A 90 6.28 6.14 -5.43
CA THR A 90 4.87 6.10 -5.07
C THR A 90 4.42 4.63 -5.04
N LEU A 91 3.38 4.35 -4.27
CA LEU A 91 2.75 3.03 -4.26
C LEU A 91 1.25 3.21 -4.08
N ASP A 92 0.49 2.71 -5.04
CA ASP A 92 -0.96 2.73 -5.06
C ASP A 92 -1.55 1.55 -4.26
N ALA A 93 -2.84 1.60 -3.99
CA ALA A 93 -3.54 0.62 -3.16
C ALA A 93 -3.48 -0.82 -3.73
N ASP A 94 -3.30 -0.98 -5.03
CA ASP A 94 -3.15 -2.26 -5.73
C ASP A 94 -1.71 -2.80 -5.75
N CYS A 95 -0.79 -2.14 -5.03
CA CYS A 95 0.64 -2.47 -4.96
C CYS A 95 1.43 -2.23 -6.25
N THR A 96 0.90 -1.43 -7.16
CA THR A 96 1.65 -0.87 -8.28
C THR A 96 2.10 0.55 -7.95
N GLY A 97 3.06 1.08 -8.68
CA GLY A 97 3.53 2.44 -8.45
C GLY A 97 4.65 2.85 -9.38
N THR A 98 5.29 3.96 -9.06
CA THR A 98 6.41 4.48 -9.83
C THR A 98 7.63 4.73 -8.94
N MET A 99 8.80 4.73 -9.55
CA MET A 99 10.06 5.06 -8.88
C MET A 99 10.93 5.91 -9.80
N THR A 100 11.46 6.99 -9.26
CA THR A 100 12.51 7.79 -9.89
C THR A 100 13.81 7.52 -9.14
N LEU A 101 14.79 6.99 -9.83
CA LEU A 101 16.10 6.63 -9.29
C LEU A 101 17.17 7.54 -9.88
N GLU A 102 17.96 8.13 -9.01
CA GLU A 102 19.11 8.97 -9.36
C GLU A 102 20.40 8.25 -8.97
N GLY A 103 21.27 8.05 -9.94
CA GLY A 103 22.59 7.49 -9.76
C GLY A 103 23.67 8.48 -10.15
N GLN A 104 24.77 8.53 -9.38
CA GLN A 104 25.86 9.45 -9.63
C GLN A 104 26.51 9.26 -11.03
N LEU A 105 26.52 8.04 -11.54
CA LEU A 105 27.14 7.67 -12.80
C LEU A 105 26.12 7.43 -13.92
N GLY A 106 24.87 7.17 -13.55
CA GLY A 106 23.82 6.77 -14.48
C GLY A 106 22.75 7.83 -14.77
N GLY A 107 22.79 8.95 -14.04
CA GLY A 107 21.74 9.97 -14.11
C GLY A 107 20.40 9.49 -13.57
N THR A 108 19.33 10.11 -14.02
CA THR A 108 17.97 9.83 -13.61
C THR A 108 17.37 8.69 -14.45
N ALA A 109 16.64 7.79 -13.80
CA ALA A 109 15.93 6.69 -14.43
C ALA A 109 14.52 6.54 -13.83
N HIS A 110 13.53 6.30 -14.69
CA HIS A 110 12.14 6.13 -14.30
C HIS A 110 11.72 4.66 -14.44
N TRP A 111 10.88 4.20 -13.50
CA TRP A 111 10.50 2.81 -13.36
C TRP A 111 9.04 2.67 -12.97
N ASP A 112 8.35 1.71 -13.55
CA ASP A 112 7.13 1.17 -12.98
C ASP A 112 7.49 0.09 -11.97
N VAL A 113 6.80 0.07 -10.83
CA VAL A 113 7.09 -0.78 -9.68
C VAL A 113 5.89 -1.65 -9.33
N PHE A 114 6.15 -2.89 -8.99
CA PHE A 114 5.19 -3.91 -8.56
C PHE A 114 5.69 -4.53 -7.28
N VAL A 115 4.90 -4.45 -6.21
CA VAL A 115 5.31 -4.88 -4.86
C VAL A 115 4.38 -5.97 -4.36
N THR A 116 4.90 -6.92 -3.59
CA THR A 116 4.05 -7.89 -2.88
C THR A 116 3.25 -7.19 -1.78
N ILE A 117 2.06 -7.70 -1.47
CA ILE A 117 1.17 -7.08 -0.48
C ILE A 117 1.81 -6.91 0.91
N ASP A 118 2.75 -7.77 1.27
CA ASP A 118 3.52 -7.69 2.50
C ASP A 118 4.69 -6.69 2.44
N GLY A 119 4.93 -6.08 1.27
CA GLY A 119 6.00 -5.12 1.05
C GLY A 119 7.41 -5.72 0.97
N LYS A 120 7.58 -7.04 1.12
CA LYS A 120 8.91 -7.65 1.24
C LYS A 120 9.66 -7.83 -0.07
N LYS A 121 8.94 -7.85 -1.18
CA LYS A 121 9.53 -8.04 -2.50
C LYS A 121 8.92 -7.06 -3.49
N GLY A 122 9.75 -6.59 -4.41
CA GLY A 122 9.30 -5.78 -5.53
C GLY A 122 10.08 -6.08 -6.80
N ARG A 123 9.43 -5.77 -7.90
CA ARG A 123 10.01 -5.79 -9.24
C ARG A 123 9.76 -4.48 -9.92
N MET A 124 10.67 -4.06 -10.78
CA MET A 124 10.49 -2.84 -11.53
C MET A 124 11.04 -2.98 -12.95
N ILE A 125 10.39 -2.28 -13.87
CA ILE A 125 10.77 -2.20 -15.27
C ILE A 125 11.04 -0.74 -15.62
N ARG A 126 12.11 -0.51 -16.38
CA ARG A 126 12.49 0.83 -16.82
C ARG A 126 11.54 1.35 -17.89
N THR A 127 11.09 2.59 -17.74
CA THR A 127 10.11 3.23 -18.63
C THR A 127 10.72 4.32 -19.53
N ASP A 128 11.98 4.69 -19.32
CA ASP A 128 12.64 5.68 -20.18
C ASP A 128 12.78 5.17 -21.61
N SER A 129 12.48 6.00 -22.58
CA SER A 129 12.59 5.68 -24.00
C SER A 129 14.04 5.29 -24.39
N GLY A 130 14.18 4.22 -25.15
CA GLY A 130 15.48 3.73 -25.61
C GLY A 130 16.32 3.02 -24.53
N ALA A 131 15.78 2.84 -23.33
CA ALA A 131 16.44 2.10 -22.26
C ALA A 131 15.71 0.79 -21.96
N ALA A 132 16.47 -0.26 -21.70
CA ALA A 132 15.94 -1.54 -21.28
C ALA A 132 16.55 -1.96 -19.95
N GLY A 133 15.72 -2.39 -19.03
CA GLY A 133 16.19 -2.91 -17.74
C GLY A 133 15.04 -3.37 -16.87
N VAL A 134 15.29 -4.43 -16.13
CA VAL A 134 14.43 -4.92 -15.06
C VAL A 134 15.26 -5.04 -13.80
N ARG A 135 14.63 -4.80 -12.67
CA ARG A 135 15.25 -4.96 -11.36
C ARG A 135 14.31 -5.67 -10.42
N ALA A 136 14.86 -6.28 -9.41
CA ALA A 136 14.12 -6.83 -8.29
C ALA A 136 14.77 -6.34 -6.99
N PHE A 137 13.95 -6.17 -5.97
CA PHE A 137 14.42 -5.89 -4.61
C PHE A 137 13.66 -6.75 -3.61
N GLU A 138 14.35 -7.20 -2.58
CA GLU A 138 13.77 -8.04 -1.52
C GLU A 138 14.44 -7.77 -0.18
N GLN A 139 13.64 -7.90 0.88
CA GLN A 139 14.02 -7.73 2.27
C GLN A 139 14.48 -9.05 2.89
#